data_004593e26c5f6c69522ee1d59b5f1b04
#
_entry.id   004593e26c5f6c69522ee1d59b5f1b04
#
_cell.length_a   1.000
_cell.length_b   1.000
_cell.length_c   1.000
_cell.angle_alpha   90.00
_cell.angle_beta   90.00
_cell.angle_gamma   90.00
#
_symmetry.space_group_name_H-M   'P 1'
#
loop_
_entity.id
_entity.type
_entity.pdbx_description
1 polymer ?
#
loop_
_entity_poly.entity_id
_entity_poly.type
_entity_poly.pdbx_seq_one_letter_code
_entity_poly.pdbx_strand_id
1 'polypeptide(L)'
;MTPAEYIRRKRIYDVALTSDQVDAMSQQFREQSAWIVGQNEAYIIDAYYKAAAKIAEGSLTPAEARRMVRDALRVAGYQAEKPGSWTDMQDGTARQKLVLDTNIKKAAGYAWHESIKGSAAHPAQELVRYGARQVPRDWKARWQEAWKGLPADERRKALPGTGRMVALVDCGIWRAISRWSDPYPPFDYNSGMDVEPVLYSEAVKLGLLKEEEPQDEPAEDGPVPEFSSETRQMPQQTVCPPDMLALLEVWIQAQSMRK
;
A
#
# COMPACT_ATOMS: atom_id res chain seq x y z
N MET A 1 -12.60 -1.13 1.18
CA MET A 1 -11.61 -1.28 2.29
C MET A 1 -10.74 -0.04 2.34
N THR A 2 -10.63 0.60 3.49
CA THR A 2 -9.76 1.76 3.70
C THR A 2 -8.29 1.33 3.84
N PRO A 3 -7.32 2.25 3.62
CA PRO A 3 -5.90 1.96 3.86
C PRO A 3 -5.61 1.47 5.29
N ALA A 4 -6.27 2.03 6.29
CA ALA A 4 -6.12 1.62 7.68
C ALA A 4 -6.65 0.20 7.94
N GLU A 5 -7.82 -0.14 7.40
CA GLU A 5 -8.37 -1.50 7.48
C GLU A 5 -7.44 -2.51 6.79
N TYR A 6 -6.87 -2.17 5.64
CA TYR A 6 -5.89 -3.01 4.96
C TYR A 6 -4.68 -3.31 5.85
N ILE A 7 -4.16 -2.32 6.57
CA ILE A 7 -3.04 -2.50 7.49
C ILE A 7 -3.43 -3.39 8.68
N ARG A 8 -4.59 -3.13 9.29
CA ARG A 8 -5.04 -3.83 10.51
C ARG A 8 -5.37 -5.30 10.30
N ARG A 9 -5.82 -5.70 9.11
CA ARG A 9 -6.15 -7.11 8.83
C ARG A 9 -4.93 -8.03 8.73
N LYS A 10 -3.72 -7.47 8.65
CA LYS A 10 -2.49 -8.24 8.49
C LYS A 10 -2.16 -9.02 9.74
N ARG A 11 -1.82 -10.30 9.57
CA ARG A 11 -1.37 -11.18 10.65
C ARG A 11 0.13 -11.03 10.85
N ILE A 12 0.53 -10.93 12.10
CA ILE A 12 1.95 -10.88 12.48
C ILE A 12 2.47 -12.30 12.60
N TYR A 13 3.62 -12.55 12.00
CA TYR A 13 4.32 -13.82 12.12
C TYR A 13 5.65 -13.57 12.84
N ASP A 14 5.94 -14.42 13.81
CA ASP A 14 7.12 -14.37 14.67
C ASP A 14 8.34 -15.00 13.97
N VAL A 15 8.68 -14.49 12.79
CA VAL A 15 9.76 -15.01 11.95
C VAL A 15 10.60 -13.87 11.39
N ALA A 16 11.92 -13.94 11.61
CA ALA A 16 12.86 -13.03 10.95
C ALA A 16 13.01 -13.40 9.47
N LEU A 17 12.60 -12.51 8.59
CA LEU A 17 12.64 -12.69 7.14
C LEU A 17 13.77 -11.88 6.52
N THR A 18 14.50 -12.46 5.58
CA THR A 18 15.42 -11.72 4.70
C THR A 18 14.65 -11.05 3.56
N SER A 19 15.28 -10.08 2.87
CA SER A 19 14.69 -9.45 1.70
C SER A 19 14.33 -10.47 0.61
N ASP A 20 15.22 -11.44 0.35
CA ASP A 20 15.02 -12.46 -0.68
C ASP A 20 13.85 -13.40 -0.33
N GLN A 21 13.69 -13.74 0.95
CA GLN A 21 12.56 -14.54 1.42
C GLN A 21 11.23 -13.78 1.24
N VAL A 22 11.22 -12.47 1.53
CA VAL A 22 10.05 -11.63 1.30
C VAL A 22 9.73 -11.51 -0.19
N ASP A 23 10.74 -11.35 -1.03
CA ASP A 23 10.56 -11.26 -2.49
C ASP A 23 10.04 -12.59 -3.07
N ALA A 24 10.44 -13.73 -2.50
CA ALA A 24 10.00 -15.06 -2.91
C ALA A 24 8.58 -15.44 -2.40
N MET A 25 8.01 -14.70 -1.45
CA MET A 25 6.65 -14.97 -0.95
C MET A 25 5.60 -14.81 -2.04
N SER A 26 4.54 -15.63 -1.97
CA SER A 26 3.35 -15.40 -2.79
C SER A 26 2.72 -14.04 -2.46
N GLN A 27 2.12 -13.40 -3.47
CA GLN A 27 1.43 -12.12 -3.28
C GLN A 27 0.36 -12.22 -2.20
N GLN A 28 -0.47 -13.26 -2.24
CA GLN A 28 -1.55 -13.47 -1.27
C GLN A 28 -1.02 -13.51 0.17
N PHE A 29 0.09 -14.20 0.40
CA PHE A 29 0.69 -14.28 1.73
C PHE A 29 1.24 -12.92 2.17
N ARG A 30 1.93 -12.17 1.28
CA ARG A 30 2.41 -10.81 1.60
C ARG A 30 1.28 -9.83 1.92
N GLU A 31 0.15 -9.93 1.22
CA GLU A 31 -1.01 -9.06 1.48
C GLU A 31 -1.66 -9.32 2.85
N GLN A 32 -1.61 -10.56 3.31
CA GLN A 32 -2.20 -10.97 4.59
C GLN A 32 -1.23 -10.88 5.78
N SER A 33 0.06 -10.70 5.52
CA SER A 33 1.10 -10.76 6.54
C SER A 33 1.65 -9.38 6.90
N ALA A 34 1.93 -9.19 8.19
CA ALA A 34 2.71 -8.08 8.72
C ALA A 34 4.15 -8.57 8.99
N TRP A 35 5.13 -7.91 8.40
CA TRP A 35 6.53 -8.25 8.54
C TRP A 35 7.44 -7.03 8.42
N ILE A 36 8.60 -7.10 9.03
CA ILE A 36 9.72 -6.17 8.86
C ILE A 36 10.96 -7.01 8.64
N VAL A 37 11.67 -6.77 7.54
CA VAL A 37 12.90 -7.52 7.21
C VAL A 37 13.90 -7.48 8.37
N GLY A 38 14.35 -8.64 8.80
CA GLY A 38 15.31 -8.81 9.89
C GLY A 38 14.72 -8.61 11.29
N GLN A 39 13.38 -8.56 11.44
CA GLN A 39 12.69 -8.42 12.72
C GLN A 39 11.77 -9.61 12.96
N ASN A 40 11.91 -10.24 14.13
CA ASN A 40 11.09 -11.37 14.59
C ASN A 40 10.25 -11.06 15.83
N GLU A 41 10.44 -9.91 16.46
CA GLU A 41 9.68 -9.53 17.64
C GLU A 41 8.28 -9.06 17.26
N ALA A 42 7.26 -9.88 17.50
CA ALA A 42 5.88 -9.58 17.16
C ALA A 42 5.41 -8.23 17.70
N TYR A 43 5.79 -7.88 18.92
CA TYR A 43 5.46 -6.61 19.56
C TYR A 43 5.98 -5.40 18.77
N ILE A 44 7.19 -5.48 18.23
CA ILE A 44 7.79 -4.38 17.45
C ILE A 44 7.11 -4.27 16.09
N ILE A 45 6.88 -5.39 15.41
CA ILE A 45 6.15 -5.42 14.15
C ILE A 45 4.76 -4.80 14.35
N ASP A 46 4.05 -5.20 15.39
CA ASP A 46 2.75 -4.65 15.76
C ASP A 46 2.78 -3.13 15.99
N ALA A 47 3.79 -2.63 16.72
CA ALA A 47 3.95 -1.19 16.96
C ALA A 47 4.10 -0.38 15.66
N TYR A 48 4.88 -0.88 14.69
CA TYR A 48 5.00 -0.24 13.37
C TYR A 48 3.69 -0.26 12.59
N TYR A 49 2.98 -1.40 12.58
CA TYR A 49 1.72 -1.52 11.84
C TYR A 49 0.60 -0.70 12.48
N LYS A 50 0.52 -0.64 13.80
CA LYS A 50 -0.40 0.26 14.53
C LYS A 50 -0.10 1.73 14.23
N ALA A 51 1.18 2.12 14.25
CA ALA A 51 1.59 3.48 13.91
C ALA A 51 1.23 3.83 12.46
N ALA A 52 1.49 2.93 11.50
CA ALA A 52 1.12 3.11 10.10
C ALA A 52 -0.40 3.22 9.90
N ALA A 53 -1.20 2.39 10.59
CA ALA A 53 -2.64 2.45 10.52
C ALA A 53 -3.19 3.80 11.04
N LYS A 54 -2.64 4.30 12.16
CA LYS A 54 -3.03 5.60 12.73
C LYS A 54 -2.67 6.78 11.83
N ILE A 55 -1.54 6.73 11.10
CA ILE A 55 -1.22 7.74 10.08
C ILE A 55 -2.25 7.64 8.93
N ALA A 56 -2.55 6.44 8.48
CA ALA A 56 -3.51 6.22 7.38
C ALA A 56 -4.94 6.68 7.72
N GLU A 57 -5.29 6.74 9.00
CA GLU A 57 -6.54 7.30 9.52
C GLU A 57 -6.51 8.82 9.71
N GLY A 58 -5.34 9.43 9.65
CA GLY A 58 -5.16 10.84 10.00
C GLY A 58 -5.17 11.13 11.51
N SER A 59 -5.14 10.09 12.36
CA SER A 59 -5.15 10.24 13.83
C SER A 59 -3.78 10.52 14.43
N LEU A 60 -2.68 10.28 13.70
CA LEU A 60 -1.31 10.63 14.08
C LEU A 60 -0.56 11.28 12.92
N THR A 61 0.26 12.25 13.25
CA THR A 61 1.28 12.76 12.33
C THR A 61 2.43 11.75 12.17
N PRO A 62 3.21 11.81 11.07
CA PRO A 62 4.39 10.97 10.92
C PRO A 62 5.43 11.13 12.06
N ALA A 63 5.51 12.30 12.69
CA ALA A 63 6.40 12.54 13.82
C ALA A 63 5.94 11.81 15.09
N GLU A 64 4.65 11.89 15.40
CA GLU A 64 4.04 11.17 16.52
C GLU A 64 4.11 9.66 16.36
N ALA A 65 3.86 9.16 15.15
CA ALA A 65 3.98 7.75 14.83
C ALA A 65 5.41 7.23 15.06
N ARG A 66 6.44 7.98 14.63
CA ARG A 66 7.83 7.63 14.95
C ARG A 66 8.12 7.64 16.44
N ARG A 67 7.55 8.58 17.18
CA ARG A 67 7.66 8.60 18.64
C ARG A 67 7.04 7.34 19.26
N MET A 68 5.82 6.97 18.83
CA MET A 68 5.14 5.76 19.28
C MET A 68 5.98 4.50 19.03
N VAL A 69 6.60 4.37 17.87
CA VAL A 69 7.51 3.25 17.56
C VAL A 69 8.75 3.26 18.47
N ARG A 70 9.37 4.43 18.69
CA ARG A 70 10.52 4.55 19.60
C ARG A 70 10.17 4.16 21.03
N ASP A 71 9.03 4.59 21.51
CA ASP A 71 8.58 4.25 22.87
C ASP A 71 8.35 2.73 22.98
N ALA A 72 7.78 2.09 21.97
CA ALA A 72 7.66 0.64 21.91
C ALA A 72 9.02 -0.08 21.92
N LEU A 73 9.98 0.39 21.13
CA LEU A 73 11.35 -0.13 21.14
C LEU A 73 12.01 0.02 22.51
N ARG A 74 11.85 1.16 23.15
CA ARG A 74 12.41 1.44 24.48
C ARG A 74 11.80 0.53 25.55
N VAL A 75 10.47 0.34 25.51
CA VAL A 75 9.78 -0.58 26.43
C VAL A 75 10.24 -2.03 26.23
N ALA A 76 10.50 -2.44 25.00
CA ALA A 76 11.07 -3.75 24.68
C ALA A 76 12.56 -3.89 25.06
N GLY A 77 13.19 -2.85 25.60
CA GLY A 77 14.60 -2.87 26.01
C GLY A 77 15.60 -2.75 24.84
N TYR A 78 15.13 -2.37 23.65
CA TYR A 78 16.01 -2.17 22.50
C TYR A 78 16.86 -0.92 22.65
N GLN A 79 18.15 -1.08 22.44
CA GLN A 79 19.10 0.00 22.29
C GLN A 79 19.69 -0.02 20.89
N ALA A 80 19.94 1.13 20.31
CA ALA A 80 20.55 1.19 18.98
C ALA A 80 22.01 0.72 19.07
N GLU A 81 22.29 -0.46 18.52
CA GLU A 81 23.66 -0.98 18.46
C GLU A 81 24.51 -0.22 17.44
N LYS A 82 23.86 0.24 16.36
CA LYS A 82 24.50 1.00 15.26
C LYS A 82 23.58 2.09 14.75
N PRO A 83 24.07 3.32 14.51
CA PRO A 83 23.28 4.36 13.83
C PRO A 83 22.75 3.87 12.47
N GLY A 84 21.47 4.14 12.20
CA GLY A 84 20.81 3.72 10.95
C GLY A 84 20.32 2.28 10.94
N SER A 85 20.49 1.49 12.01
CA SER A 85 19.85 0.18 12.17
C SER A 85 18.34 0.35 12.36
N TRP A 86 17.57 -0.75 12.23
CA TRP A 86 16.12 -0.70 12.47
C TRP A 86 15.77 -0.43 13.96
N THR A 87 16.70 -0.67 14.87
CA THR A 87 16.60 -0.35 16.30
C THR A 87 17.10 1.05 16.64
N ASP A 88 17.59 1.81 15.66
CA ASP A 88 18.07 3.17 15.88
C ASP A 88 16.93 4.05 16.40
N MET A 89 17.07 4.52 17.64
CA MET A 89 16.05 5.27 18.36
C MET A 89 16.15 6.79 18.12
N GLN A 90 17.08 7.24 17.28
CA GLN A 90 17.20 8.66 16.94
C GLN A 90 16.01 9.14 16.11
N ASP A 91 15.62 10.40 16.30
CA ASP A 91 14.55 11.01 15.53
C ASP A 91 14.88 11.04 14.06
N GLY A 92 13.94 10.53 13.25
CA GLY A 92 14.03 10.60 11.81
C GLY A 92 14.93 9.59 11.15
N THR A 93 15.21 8.46 11.80
CA THR A 93 16.02 7.42 11.16
C THR A 93 15.43 7.03 9.81
N ALA A 94 16.29 6.90 8.82
CA ALA A 94 15.91 6.54 7.44
C ALA A 94 15.15 5.20 7.41
N ARG A 95 15.51 4.27 8.30
CA ARG A 95 14.89 2.96 8.39
C ARG A 95 13.44 3.01 8.90
N GLN A 96 13.20 3.72 10.03
CA GLN A 96 11.85 3.85 10.58
C GLN A 96 10.92 4.54 9.59
N LYS A 97 11.41 5.62 8.96
CA LYS A 97 10.68 6.32 7.91
C LYS A 97 10.37 5.38 6.74
N LEU A 98 11.35 4.62 6.26
CA LEU A 98 11.16 3.70 5.15
C LEU A 98 10.08 2.66 5.44
N VAL A 99 10.09 2.04 6.64
CA VAL A 99 9.10 1.03 7.02
C VAL A 99 7.70 1.62 7.08
N LEU A 100 7.53 2.77 7.76
CA LEU A 100 6.23 3.44 7.87
C LEU A 100 5.71 3.90 6.50
N ASP A 101 6.52 4.64 5.73
CA ASP A 101 6.13 5.16 4.42
C ASP A 101 5.76 4.05 3.44
N THR A 102 6.53 2.94 3.45
CA THR A 102 6.25 1.82 2.54
C THR A 102 4.92 1.16 2.87
N ASN A 103 4.64 0.88 4.15
CA ASN A 103 3.39 0.24 4.54
C ASN A 103 2.16 1.12 4.30
N ILE A 104 2.26 2.43 4.57
CA ILE A 104 1.18 3.39 4.31
C ILE A 104 0.90 3.48 2.80
N LYS A 105 1.95 3.62 1.98
CA LYS A 105 1.80 3.69 0.53
C LYS A 105 1.25 2.40 -0.07
N LYS A 106 1.68 1.23 0.42
CA LYS A 106 1.09 -0.05 -0.01
C LYS A 106 -0.40 -0.12 0.31
N ALA A 107 -0.79 0.32 1.49
CA ALA A 107 -2.19 0.35 1.88
C ALA A 107 -3.02 1.32 1.03
N ALA A 108 -2.48 2.50 0.75
CA ALA A 108 -3.12 3.49 -0.13
C ALA A 108 -3.21 2.97 -1.57
N GLY A 109 -2.13 2.38 -2.10
CA GLY A 109 -2.10 1.78 -3.44
C GLY A 109 -3.09 0.63 -3.60
N TYR A 110 -3.21 -0.23 -2.58
CA TYR A 110 -4.22 -1.29 -2.56
C TYR A 110 -5.64 -0.71 -2.60
N ALA A 111 -5.96 0.23 -1.72
CA ALA A 111 -7.29 0.84 -1.66
C ALA A 111 -7.65 1.56 -2.96
N TRP A 112 -6.68 2.26 -3.55
CA TRP A 112 -6.82 2.87 -4.88
C TRP A 112 -7.11 1.82 -5.95
N HIS A 113 -6.30 0.79 -6.05
CA HIS A 113 -6.47 -0.28 -7.05
C HIS A 113 -7.85 -0.93 -6.95
N GLU A 114 -8.30 -1.27 -5.75
CA GLU A 114 -9.63 -1.83 -5.55
C GLU A 114 -10.77 -0.85 -5.94
N SER A 115 -10.53 0.46 -5.84
CA SER A 115 -11.53 1.47 -6.21
C SER A 115 -11.68 1.66 -7.72
N ILE A 116 -10.60 1.45 -8.49
CA ILE A 116 -10.62 1.63 -9.94
C ILE A 116 -10.75 0.32 -10.71
N LYS A 117 -10.53 -0.81 -10.06
CA LYS A 117 -10.64 -2.14 -10.67
C LYS A 117 -12.04 -2.36 -11.21
N GLY A 118 -12.13 -2.58 -12.53
CA GLY A 118 -13.41 -2.74 -13.24
C GLY A 118 -14.14 -1.41 -13.52
N SER A 119 -13.50 -0.27 -13.31
CA SER A 119 -14.09 1.03 -13.67
C SER A 119 -14.14 1.18 -15.18
N ALA A 120 -15.35 1.31 -15.75
CA ALA A 120 -15.54 1.60 -17.16
C ALA A 120 -15.02 3.00 -17.54
N ALA A 121 -15.10 3.97 -16.60
CA ALA A 121 -14.63 5.34 -16.84
C ALA A 121 -13.09 5.45 -16.88
N HIS A 122 -12.38 4.62 -16.07
CA HIS A 122 -10.93 4.63 -15.95
C HIS A 122 -10.36 3.22 -16.13
N PRO A 123 -10.41 2.65 -17.34
CA PRO A 123 -9.99 1.27 -17.59
C PRO A 123 -8.46 1.11 -17.61
N ALA A 124 -7.73 2.21 -17.67
CA ALA A 124 -6.27 2.23 -17.75
C ALA A 124 -5.66 3.19 -16.71
N GLN A 125 -4.37 3.04 -16.49
CA GLN A 125 -3.59 3.94 -15.63
C GLN A 125 -2.20 4.18 -16.23
N GLU A 126 -1.60 5.31 -15.87
CA GLU A 126 -0.24 5.71 -16.27
C GLU A 126 0.70 5.68 -15.09
N LEU A 127 1.91 5.13 -15.29
CA LEU A 127 2.99 5.19 -14.32
C LEU A 127 3.66 6.57 -14.38
N VAL A 128 3.58 7.32 -13.29
CA VAL A 128 4.07 8.70 -13.19
C VAL A 128 5.06 8.87 -12.04
N ARG A 129 5.90 9.89 -12.14
CA ARG A 129 6.85 10.23 -11.07
C ARG A 129 6.32 11.40 -10.24
N TYR A 130 5.98 11.13 -9.00
CA TYR A 130 5.57 12.16 -8.02
C TYR A 130 6.70 12.64 -7.13
N GLY A 131 7.70 11.79 -6.86
CA GLY A 131 8.77 12.13 -5.94
C GLY A 131 10.13 12.20 -6.61
N ALA A 132 10.82 13.36 -6.50
CA ALA A 132 12.21 13.48 -6.88
C ALA A 132 13.09 12.53 -6.05
N ARG A 133 14.15 12.00 -6.64
CA ARG A 133 15.16 11.15 -6.00
C ARG A 133 16.55 11.64 -6.38
N GLN A 134 17.50 11.58 -5.46
CA GLN A 134 18.91 11.91 -5.72
C GLN A 134 19.50 10.97 -6.78
N VAL A 135 19.17 9.68 -6.71
CA VAL A 135 19.52 8.67 -7.70
C VAL A 135 18.23 8.01 -8.20
N PRO A 136 17.63 8.56 -9.27
CA PRO A 136 16.41 8.00 -9.82
C PRO A 136 16.71 6.68 -10.54
N ARG A 137 15.86 5.67 -10.29
CA ARG A 137 15.87 4.43 -11.07
C ARG A 137 15.35 4.71 -12.48
N ASP A 138 15.85 3.98 -13.45
CA ASP A 138 15.34 4.01 -14.83
C ASP A 138 14.06 3.15 -14.93
N TRP A 139 12.93 3.78 -14.59
CA TRP A 139 11.62 3.13 -14.69
C TRP A 139 11.19 2.88 -16.11
N LYS A 140 11.70 3.68 -17.07
CA LYS A 140 11.41 3.49 -18.47
C LYS A 140 12.05 2.21 -19.00
N ALA A 141 13.33 1.98 -18.70
CA ALA A 141 14.00 0.73 -19.05
C ALA A 141 13.32 -0.48 -18.39
N ARG A 142 12.97 -0.37 -17.09
CA ARG A 142 12.26 -1.44 -16.35
C ARG A 142 10.90 -1.76 -16.96
N TRP A 143 10.14 -0.74 -17.38
CA TRP A 143 8.88 -0.93 -18.07
C TRP A 143 9.05 -1.64 -19.40
N GLN A 144 10.00 -1.19 -20.24
CA GLN A 144 10.28 -1.78 -21.55
C GLN A 144 10.71 -3.24 -21.45
N GLU A 145 11.52 -3.58 -20.46
CA GLU A 145 11.94 -4.96 -20.18
C GLU A 145 10.74 -5.81 -19.76
N ALA A 146 9.94 -5.32 -18.81
CA ALA A 146 8.71 -5.98 -18.39
C ALA A 146 7.75 -6.20 -19.57
N TRP A 147 7.52 -5.17 -20.38
CA TRP A 147 6.65 -5.26 -21.55
C TRP A 147 7.13 -6.32 -22.58
N LYS A 148 8.43 -6.40 -22.83
CA LYS A 148 9.01 -7.43 -23.71
C LYS A 148 8.78 -8.85 -23.19
N GLY A 149 8.80 -9.01 -21.86
CA GLY A 149 8.59 -10.30 -21.18
C GLY A 149 7.13 -10.76 -21.11
N LEU A 150 6.17 -9.88 -21.40
CA LEU A 150 4.75 -10.23 -21.33
C LEU A 150 4.31 -11.15 -22.48
N PRO A 151 3.31 -12.02 -22.28
CA PRO A 151 2.59 -12.72 -23.34
C PRO A 151 1.97 -11.74 -24.36
N ALA A 152 1.72 -12.18 -25.57
CA ALA A 152 1.27 -11.33 -26.67
C ALA A 152 -0.09 -10.65 -26.41
N ASP A 153 -1.00 -11.34 -25.72
CA ASP A 153 -2.30 -10.83 -25.28
C ASP A 153 -2.16 -9.73 -24.23
N GLU A 154 -1.30 -9.93 -23.24
CA GLU A 154 -1.00 -8.93 -22.20
C GLU A 154 -0.25 -7.70 -22.76
N ARG A 155 0.63 -7.89 -23.74
CA ARG A 155 1.32 -6.76 -24.40
C ARG A 155 0.36 -5.79 -25.09
N ARG A 156 -0.78 -6.29 -25.60
CA ARG A 156 -1.82 -5.44 -26.22
C ARG A 156 -2.51 -4.53 -25.21
N LYS A 157 -2.47 -4.87 -23.93
CA LYS A 157 -3.03 -4.09 -22.82
C LYS A 157 -2.10 -2.99 -22.31
N ALA A 158 -0.88 -2.85 -22.85
CA ALA A 158 0.11 -1.90 -22.38
C ALA A 158 0.88 -1.26 -23.53
N LEU A 159 1.19 0.02 -23.40
CA LEU A 159 2.12 0.69 -24.30
C LEU A 159 3.56 0.19 -24.08
N PRO A 160 4.42 0.19 -25.11
CA PRO A 160 5.79 -0.32 -25.01
C PRO A 160 6.72 0.57 -24.16
N GLY A 161 6.26 1.73 -23.68
CA GLY A 161 7.04 2.63 -22.81
C GLY A 161 8.14 3.42 -23.53
N THR A 162 8.07 3.56 -24.86
CA THR A 162 8.97 4.45 -25.60
C THR A 162 8.67 5.94 -25.34
N GLY A 163 7.39 6.26 -25.07
CA GLY A 163 6.87 7.54 -24.63
C GLY A 163 6.30 7.44 -23.22
N ARG A 164 4.98 7.38 -23.14
CA ARG A 164 4.23 7.19 -21.88
C ARG A 164 4.22 5.72 -21.45
N MET A 165 4.10 5.50 -20.16
CA MET A 165 4.01 4.16 -19.52
C MET A 165 2.56 3.93 -19.08
N VAL A 166 1.68 3.59 -20.04
CA VAL A 166 0.24 3.40 -19.82
C VAL A 166 -0.14 1.95 -20.07
N ALA A 167 -0.99 1.41 -19.23
CA ALA A 167 -1.58 0.07 -19.42
C ALA A 167 -2.97 -0.02 -18.80
N LEU A 168 -3.76 -0.99 -19.24
CA LEU A 168 -5.02 -1.34 -18.59
C LEU A 168 -4.77 -1.72 -17.12
N VAL A 169 -5.73 -1.45 -16.26
CA VAL A 169 -5.62 -1.70 -14.80
C VAL A 169 -5.36 -3.18 -14.49
N ASP A 170 -5.92 -4.09 -15.27
CA ASP A 170 -5.77 -5.54 -15.12
C ASP A 170 -4.52 -6.12 -15.80
N CYS A 171 -3.73 -5.31 -16.50
CA CYS A 171 -2.54 -5.77 -17.22
C CYS A 171 -1.46 -6.31 -16.28
N GLY A 172 -0.86 -7.45 -16.66
CA GLY A 172 0.23 -8.10 -15.94
C GLY A 172 1.51 -7.27 -15.81
N ILE A 173 1.66 -6.19 -16.59
CA ILE A 173 2.83 -5.31 -16.53
C ILE A 173 3.02 -4.70 -15.15
N TRP A 174 1.94 -4.35 -14.45
CA TRP A 174 1.98 -3.76 -13.11
C TRP A 174 2.67 -4.68 -12.10
N ARG A 175 2.41 -5.99 -12.20
CA ARG A 175 3.08 -7.01 -11.40
C ARG A 175 4.53 -7.20 -11.81
N ALA A 176 4.80 -7.15 -13.11
CA ALA A 176 6.14 -7.35 -13.67
C ALA A 176 7.12 -6.23 -13.30
N ILE A 177 6.64 -4.97 -13.22
CA ILE A 177 7.46 -3.85 -12.77
C ILE A 177 7.58 -3.75 -11.25
N SER A 178 6.75 -4.48 -10.49
CA SER A 178 6.75 -4.45 -9.04
C SER A 178 7.78 -5.41 -8.47
N ARG A 179 8.57 -4.95 -7.51
CA ARG A 179 9.48 -5.80 -6.71
C ARG A 179 8.71 -6.91 -6.00
N TRP A 180 7.49 -6.63 -5.60
CA TRP A 180 6.66 -7.56 -4.81
C TRP A 180 5.56 -8.24 -5.63
N SER A 181 5.55 -8.05 -6.95
CA SER A 181 4.50 -8.53 -7.84
C SER A 181 3.09 -8.02 -7.47
N ASP A 182 3.01 -6.90 -6.75
CA ASP A 182 1.75 -6.23 -6.46
C ASP A 182 1.31 -5.41 -7.70
N PRO A 183 0.02 -5.39 -8.07
CA PRO A 183 -0.45 -4.65 -9.25
C PRO A 183 -0.68 -3.16 -8.97
N TYR A 184 -0.23 -2.66 -7.82
CA TYR A 184 -0.43 -1.29 -7.33
C TYR A 184 0.83 -0.72 -6.68
N PRO A 185 0.97 0.62 -6.58
CA PRO A 185 2.11 1.26 -5.93
C PRO A 185 2.15 1.01 -4.41
N PRO A 186 3.34 1.19 -3.80
CA PRO A 186 4.60 1.50 -4.43
C PRO A 186 5.21 0.26 -5.08
N PHE A 187 5.76 0.41 -6.28
CA PHE A 187 6.34 -0.73 -7.01
C PHE A 187 7.75 -1.12 -6.53
N ASP A 188 8.36 -0.33 -5.67
CA ASP A 188 9.65 -0.59 -5.03
C ASP A 188 9.87 0.35 -3.85
N TYR A 189 10.83 0.03 -2.96
CA TYR A 189 11.23 0.91 -1.85
C TYR A 189 11.66 2.29 -2.37
N ASN A 190 11.11 3.35 -1.80
CA ASN A 190 11.43 4.73 -2.19
C ASN A 190 11.37 4.95 -3.71
N SER A 191 10.43 4.32 -4.41
CA SER A 191 10.34 4.41 -5.87
C SER A 191 10.16 5.85 -6.38
N GLY A 192 9.42 6.68 -5.66
CA GLY A 192 8.97 7.99 -6.11
C GLY A 192 7.96 7.91 -7.26
N MET A 193 7.53 6.71 -7.61
CA MET A 193 6.52 6.45 -8.64
C MET A 193 5.16 6.21 -8.00
N ASP A 194 4.14 6.61 -8.75
CA ASP A 194 2.74 6.36 -8.45
C ASP A 194 1.97 6.17 -9.77
N VAL A 195 0.65 6.06 -9.72
CA VAL A 195 -0.20 5.89 -10.90
C VAL A 195 -1.27 6.98 -10.97
N GLU A 196 -1.60 7.39 -12.19
CA GLU A 196 -2.73 8.26 -12.51
C GLU A 196 -3.77 7.51 -13.33
N PRO A 197 -5.08 7.73 -13.10
CA PRO A 197 -6.12 7.12 -13.91
C PRO A 197 -6.12 7.69 -15.33
N VAL A 198 -6.40 6.84 -16.29
CA VAL A 198 -6.55 7.22 -17.70
C VAL A 198 -8.00 6.98 -18.10
N LEU A 199 -8.63 7.99 -18.69
CA LEU A 199 -10.02 7.94 -19.14
C LEU A 199 -10.21 6.93 -20.27
N TYR A 200 -11.42 6.37 -20.38
CA TYR A 200 -11.79 5.45 -21.46
C TYR A 200 -11.49 6.01 -22.85
N SER A 201 -11.91 7.25 -23.12
CA SER A 201 -11.68 7.91 -24.42
C SER A 201 -10.20 8.07 -24.77
N GLU A 202 -9.35 8.26 -23.75
CA GLU A 202 -7.91 8.34 -23.93
C GLU A 202 -7.30 6.95 -24.13
N ALA A 203 -7.75 5.93 -23.41
CA ALA A 203 -7.32 4.54 -23.60
C ALA A 203 -7.63 4.03 -25.01
N VAL A 204 -8.79 4.42 -25.57
CA VAL A 204 -9.13 4.15 -26.98
C VAL A 204 -8.18 4.87 -27.94
N LYS A 205 -7.93 6.17 -27.75
CA LYS A 205 -6.97 6.93 -28.58
C LYS A 205 -5.56 6.36 -28.55
N LEU A 206 -5.17 5.77 -27.42
CA LEU A 206 -3.87 5.09 -27.24
C LEU A 206 -3.85 3.67 -27.85
N GLY A 207 -4.99 3.16 -28.36
CA GLY A 207 -5.12 1.84 -28.96
C GLY A 207 -5.10 0.69 -27.96
N LEU A 208 -5.32 0.96 -26.66
CA LEU A 208 -5.41 -0.05 -25.61
C LEU A 208 -6.78 -0.72 -25.56
N LEU A 209 -7.81 -0.02 -26.03
CA LEU A 209 -9.18 -0.49 -26.15
C LEU A 209 -9.69 -0.21 -27.55
N LYS A 210 -10.65 -0.99 -28.00
CA LYS A 210 -11.44 -0.69 -29.20
C LYS A 210 -12.54 0.27 -28.80
N GLU A 211 -12.89 1.16 -29.71
CA GLU A 211 -14.10 1.97 -29.58
C GLU A 211 -15.31 1.01 -29.60
N GLU A 212 -16.06 0.98 -28.50
CA GLU A 212 -17.34 0.28 -28.51
C GLU A 212 -18.30 1.12 -29.33
N GLU A 213 -18.87 0.53 -30.37
CA GLU A 213 -19.99 1.15 -31.08
C GLU A 213 -21.09 1.40 -30.04
N PRO A 214 -21.69 2.61 -30.04
CA PRO A 214 -22.77 2.90 -29.11
C PRO A 214 -23.87 1.85 -29.31
N GLN A 215 -24.09 1.01 -28.31
CA GLN A 215 -25.28 0.19 -28.29
C GLN A 215 -26.43 1.16 -28.12
N ASP A 216 -27.27 1.30 -29.14
CA ASP A 216 -28.56 1.96 -29.06
C ASP A 216 -29.47 1.14 -28.13
N GLU A 217 -29.20 1.20 -26.84
CA GLU A 217 -30.21 0.85 -25.86
C GLU A 217 -31.22 2.00 -25.83
N PRO A 218 -32.51 1.75 -26.16
CA PRO A 218 -33.54 2.77 -25.99
C PRO A 218 -33.51 3.18 -24.51
N ALA A 219 -33.36 4.47 -24.27
CA ALA A 219 -33.46 5.03 -22.94
C ALA A 219 -34.83 4.62 -22.36
N GLU A 220 -34.87 3.65 -21.46
CA GLU A 220 -36.03 3.47 -20.62
C GLU A 220 -36.15 4.72 -19.77
N ASP A 221 -37.15 5.53 -20.06
CA ASP A 221 -37.63 6.62 -19.22
C ASP A 221 -38.14 6.03 -17.88
N GLY A 222 -37.22 5.59 -17.07
CA GLY A 222 -37.48 5.23 -15.67
C GLY A 222 -37.65 6.52 -14.85
N PRO A 223 -38.59 6.57 -13.92
CA PRO A 223 -38.81 7.76 -13.10
C PRO A 223 -37.55 8.12 -12.33
N VAL A 224 -37.12 9.39 -12.46
CA VAL A 224 -35.99 9.95 -11.72
C VAL A 224 -36.29 9.78 -10.21
N PRO A 225 -35.44 9.08 -9.44
CA PRO A 225 -35.67 8.95 -8.02
C PRO A 225 -35.57 10.32 -7.35
N GLU A 226 -36.64 10.76 -6.70
CA GLU A 226 -36.63 11.93 -5.84
C GLU A 226 -35.59 11.75 -4.73
N PHE A 227 -34.63 12.66 -4.65
CA PHE A 227 -33.66 12.74 -3.58
C PHE A 227 -34.37 13.19 -2.29
N SER A 228 -34.80 12.23 -1.46
CA SER A 228 -35.25 12.56 -0.12
C SER A 228 -34.03 12.90 0.76
N SER A 229 -34.03 14.11 1.29
CA SER A 229 -33.03 14.62 2.25
C SER A 229 -33.26 13.99 3.65
N GLU A 230 -33.07 12.70 3.76
CA GLU A 230 -32.97 12.07 5.07
C GLU A 230 -31.53 12.17 5.58
N THR A 231 -31.37 12.95 6.61
CA THR A 231 -30.16 13.15 7.40
C THR A 231 -29.60 11.79 7.86
N ARG A 232 -28.54 11.34 7.20
CA ARG A 232 -27.81 10.13 7.62
C ARG A 232 -27.11 10.43 8.95
N GLN A 233 -27.66 9.91 10.04
CA GLN A 233 -26.98 9.90 11.32
C GLN A 233 -25.67 9.10 11.17
N MET A 234 -24.55 9.73 11.52
CA MET A 234 -23.25 9.08 11.58
C MET A 234 -23.29 7.94 12.61
N PRO A 235 -22.77 6.74 12.28
CA PRO A 235 -22.65 5.69 13.28
C PRO A 235 -21.75 6.16 14.43
N GLN A 236 -22.25 5.99 15.65
CA GLN A 236 -21.49 6.26 16.87
C GLN A 236 -20.21 5.44 16.89
N GLN A 237 -19.13 6.07 17.35
CA GLN A 237 -17.80 5.51 17.53
C GLN A 237 -17.88 4.13 18.18
N THR A 238 -17.37 3.12 17.50
CA THR A 238 -17.13 1.80 18.10
C THR A 238 -15.96 1.96 19.06
N VAL A 239 -16.27 1.92 20.33
CA VAL A 239 -15.30 1.90 21.44
C VAL A 239 -14.35 0.71 21.23
N CYS A 240 -13.06 0.97 21.29
CA CYS A 240 -12.01 -0.06 21.26
C CYS A 240 -12.30 -1.14 22.32
N PRO A 241 -12.17 -2.44 22.01
CA PRO A 241 -12.42 -3.50 23.00
C PRO A 241 -11.50 -3.30 24.21
N PRO A 242 -12.00 -3.43 25.46
CA PRO A 242 -11.23 -3.21 26.68
C PRO A 242 -10.06 -4.17 26.88
N ASP A 243 -10.01 -5.27 26.14
CA ASP A 243 -9.08 -6.36 26.37
C ASP A 243 -7.61 -6.05 26.03
N MET A 244 -7.34 -5.05 25.17
CA MET A 244 -5.97 -4.70 24.80
C MET A 244 -5.27 -3.78 25.79
N LEU A 245 -6.00 -2.95 26.52
CA LEU A 245 -5.43 -2.16 27.64
C LEU A 245 -5.12 -3.08 28.82
N ALA A 246 -5.99 -4.06 29.10
CA ALA A 246 -5.78 -5.04 30.15
C ALA A 246 -4.54 -5.93 29.90
N LEU A 247 -4.26 -6.31 28.66
CA LEU A 247 -3.06 -7.06 28.28
C LEU A 247 -1.77 -6.22 28.47
N LEU A 248 -1.84 -4.94 28.20
CA LEU A 248 -0.70 -4.02 28.41
C LEU A 248 -0.41 -3.85 29.92
N GLU A 249 -1.45 -3.72 30.73
CA GLU A 249 -1.32 -3.60 32.21
C GLU A 249 -0.78 -4.88 32.85
N VAL A 250 -1.26 -6.06 32.42
CA VAL A 250 -0.76 -7.36 32.89
C VAL A 250 0.72 -7.54 32.53
N TRP A 251 1.14 -7.09 31.35
CA TRP A 251 2.54 -7.19 30.92
C TRP A 251 3.44 -6.22 31.70
N ILE A 252 2.99 -4.98 31.96
CA ILE A 252 3.72 -4.00 32.80
C ILE A 252 3.91 -4.55 34.23
N GLN A 253 2.87 -5.15 34.80
CA GLN A 253 2.96 -5.78 36.12
C GLN A 253 3.91 -6.98 36.14
N ALA A 254 3.90 -7.83 35.10
CA ALA A 254 4.81 -8.98 35.01
C ALA A 254 6.29 -8.58 34.92
N GLN A 255 6.62 -7.43 34.32
CA GLN A 255 7.97 -6.90 34.25
C GLN A 255 8.43 -6.27 35.58
N SER A 256 7.52 -5.68 36.35
CA SER A 256 7.85 -5.11 37.67
C SER A 256 8.13 -6.15 38.76
N MET A 257 7.67 -7.40 38.58
CA MET A 257 7.91 -8.53 39.48
C MET A 257 9.21 -9.31 39.20
N ARG A 258 9.96 -8.95 38.15
CA ARG A 258 11.25 -9.59 37.78
C ARG A 258 12.49 -8.79 38.22
N LYS A 259 12.35 -7.83 39.09
CA LYS A 259 13.46 -7.11 39.72
C LYS A 259 13.72 -7.57 41.15
#